data_9b9ca5657181c7875f14686076557dbc
#
_entry.id   9b9ca5657181c7875f14686076557dbc
#
_cell.length_a   1.000
_cell.length_b   1.000
_cell.length_c   1.000
_cell.angle_alpha   90.00
_cell.angle_beta   90.00
_cell.angle_gamma   90.00
#
_symmetry.space_group_name_H-M   'P 1'
#
loop_
_entity.id
_entity.type
_entity.pdbx_description
1 polymer ?
#
loop_
_entity_poly.entity_id
_entity_poly.type
_entity_poly.pdbx_seq_one_letter_code
_entity_poly.pdbx_strand_id
1 'polypeptide(L)'
;MNHVVSVINQKGGVGKTTTTINLGCAFAQLGQKTLIIDLDPQGNASTGVGIENNERENSIYKLLSDRNNSQHYVKQTKIENLDIICANVELSGFETEVAEDKNRAFILKEIINDIREKNQYNQILIDCPPSLSLLTVMALVASNSVIVPLQTEFFALEGLTQLLKTINRIKIGLNKTLEVEGIILTMFDKRNKLCSQVETEAREFFGEQVYKTVIPRNIRISEAPSHGLPVLVYDKYCSGSIAYEKLAEEVLEKQKKFNFAA
;
A
#
# COMPACT_ATOMS: atom_id res chain seq x y z
N MET A 1 -16.95 6.97 4.83
CA MET A 1 -15.76 7.14 5.70
C MET A 1 -14.54 6.87 4.86
N ASN A 2 -13.51 7.69 4.98
CA ASN A 2 -12.25 7.48 4.25
C ASN A 2 -11.45 6.40 4.97
N HIS A 3 -11.00 5.37 4.25
CA HIS A 3 -10.20 4.30 4.81
C HIS A 3 -8.74 4.44 4.38
N VAL A 4 -7.81 4.43 5.34
CA VAL A 4 -6.36 4.57 5.09
C VAL A 4 -5.70 3.22 5.30
N VAL A 5 -5.05 2.71 4.27
CA VAL A 5 -4.42 1.39 4.26
C VAL A 5 -2.94 1.52 3.92
N SER A 6 -2.06 1.02 4.78
CA SER A 6 -0.64 0.86 4.43
C SER A 6 -0.38 -0.51 3.83
N VAL A 7 0.36 -0.55 2.73
CA VAL A 7 0.83 -1.79 2.12
C VAL A 7 2.28 -2.00 2.51
N ILE A 8 2.52 -2.96 3.41
CA ILE A 8 3.84 -3.14 4.02
C ILE A 8 4.35 -4.57 3.96
N ASN A 9 5.65 -4.71 3.83
CA ASN A 9 6.43 -5.90 4.16
C ASN A 9 7.91 -5.52 4.26
N GLN A 10 8.65 -6.11 5.19
CA GLN A 10 10.09 -5.87 5.36
C GLN A 10 10.92 -6.42 4.20
N LYS A 11 10.44 -7.48 3.55
CA LYS A 11 11.11 -8.10 2.42
C LYS A 11 10.93 -7.26 1.16
N GLY A 12 12.03 -6.99 0.46
CA GLY A 12 11.99 -6.39 -0.88
C GLY A 12 11.40 -7.36 -1.91
N GLY A 13 10.80 -6.83 -2.97
CA GLY A 13 10.35 -7.62 -4.10
C GLY A 13 9.08 -8.48 -3.89
N VAL A 14 8.38 -8.40 -2.74
CA VAL A 14 7.17 -9.19 -2.48
C VAL A 14 5.90 -8.65 -3.14
N GLY A 15 5.99 -7.53 -3.87
CA GLY A 15 4.87 -6.93 -4.58
C GLY A 15 4.11 -5.85 -3.80
N LYS A 16 4.73 -5.14 -2.84
CA LYS A 16 4.12 -3.99 -2.14
C LYS A 16 3.62 -2.93 -3.13
N THR A 17 4.54 -2.30 -3.83
CA THR A 17 4.26 -1.26 -4.82
C THR A 17 3.29 -1.75 -5.91
N THR A 18 3.52 -2.96 -6.41
CA THR A 18 2.63 -3.60 -7.39
C THR A 18 1.21 -3.73 -6.85
N THR A 19 1.06 -4.16 -5.58
CA THR A 19 -0.26 -4.27 -4.94
C THR A 19 -0.89 -2.90 -4.74
N THR A 20 -0.13 -1.91 -4.26
CA THR A 20 -0.62 -0.54 -4.05
C THR A 20 -1.18 0.06 -5.33
N ILE A 21 -0.41 -0.01 -6.44
CA ILE A 21 -0.81 0.54 -7.73
C ILE A 21 -2.06 -0.15 -8.27
N ASN A 22 -2.06 -1.47 -8.30
CA ASN A 22 -3.13 -2.24 -8.95
C ASN A 22 -4.40 -2.28 -8.10
N LEU A 23 -4.29 -2.36 -6.78
CA LEU A 23 -5.43 -2.25 -5.88
C LEU A 23 -6.04 -0.84 -5.93
N GLY A 24 -5.19 0.22 -5.97
CA GLY A 24 -5.64 1.60 -6.14
C GLY A 24 -6.41 1.80 -7.44
N CYS A 25 -5.89 1.26 -8.55
CA CYS A 25 -6.58 1.29 -9.84
C CYS A 25 -7.91 0.50 -9.81
N ALA A 26 -7.92 -0.68 -9.19
CA ALA A 26 -9.14 -1.48 -9.06
C ALA A 26 -10.21 -0.77 -8.23
N PHE A 27 -9.84 -0.13 -7.11
CA PHE A 27 -10.76 0.71 -6.33
C PHE A 27 -11.32 1.86 -7.16
N ALA A 28 -10.49 2.56 -7.92
CA ALA A 28 -10.91 3.65 -8.79
C ALA A 28 -11.93 3.18 -9.84
N GLN A 29 -11.70 2.03 -10.47
CA GLN A 29 -12.63 1.40 -11.42
C GLN A 29 -13.96 0.98 -10.78
N LEU A 30 -13.95 0.64 -9.49
CA LEU A 30 -15.16 0.38 -8.68
C LEU A 30 -15.83 1.67 -8.17
N GLY A 31 -15.45 2.84 -8.70
CA GLY A 31 -16.03 4.13 -8.35
C GLY A 31 -15.57 4.70 -6.99
N GLN A 32 -14.51 4.12 -6.40
CA GLN A 32 -13.93 4.66 -5.18
C GLN A 32 -12.89 5.73 -5.53
N LYS A 33 -13.12 7.00 -5.15
CA LYS A 33 -12.09 8.03 -5.29
C LYS A 33 -10.90 7.66 -4.41
N THR A 34 -9.76 7.39 -5.03
CA THR A 34 -8.59 6.79 -4.40
C THR A 34 -7.38 7.71 -4.49
N LEU A 35 -6.63 7.82 -3.39
CA LEU A 35 -5.34 8.48 -3.33
C LEU A 35 -4.25 7.45 -3.02
N ILE A 36 -3.18 7.45 -3.81
CA ILE A 36 -1.93 6.75 -3.47
C ILE A 36 -0.97 7.76 -2.84
N ILE A 37 -0.35 7.41 -1.72
CA ILE A 37 0.79 8.12 -1.14
C ILE A 37 2.01 7.22 -1.32
N ASP A 38 2.91 7.62 -2.22
CA ASP A 38 4.18 6.93 -2.42
C ASP A 38 5.15 7.36 -1.33
N LEU A 39 5.49 6.46 -0.42
CA LEU A 39 6.37 6.73 0.72
C LEU A 39 7.73 6.00 0.58
N ASP A 40 8.00 5.42 -0.59
CA ASP A 40 9.31 4.84 -0.91
C ASP A 40 10.17 5.87 -1.67
N PRO A 41 11.38 6.23 -1.19
CA PRO A 41 12.29 7.13 -1.89
C PRO A 41 12.62 6.73 -3.33
N GLN A 42 12.43 5.44 -3.68
CA GLN A 42 12.62 4.96 -5.05
C GLN A 42 11.55 5.47 -6.02
N GLY A 43 10.38 5.91 -5.52
CA GLY A 43 9.31 6.47 -6.33
C GLY A 43 8.70 5.48 -7.33
N ASN A 44 8.69 4.19 -7.00
CA ASN A 44 8.21 3.14 -7.91
C ASN A 44 6.70 3.19 -8.11
N ALA A 45 5.92 3.57 -7.08
CA ALA A 45 4.48 3.75 -7.23
C ALA A 45 4.18 4.93 -8.16
N SER A 46 4.92 6.03 -8.03
CA SER A 46 4.83 7.20 -8.89
C SER A 46 5.09 6.84 -10.36
N THR A 47 6.18 6.09 -10.64
CA THR A 47 6.49 5.59 -11.99
C THR A 47 5.38 4.70 -12.52
N GLY A 48 4.88 3.79 -11.70
CA GLY A 48 3.91 2.78 -12.11
C GLY A 48 2.52 3.31 -12.42
N VAL A 49 2.20 4.56 -12.05
CA VAL A 49 0.98 5.27 -12.46
C VAL A 49 1.25 6.37 -13.50
N GLY A 50 2.45 6.40 -14.06
CA GLY A 50 2.80 7.24 -15.20
C GLY A 50 3.28 8.66 -14.88
N ILE A 51 3.74 8.91 -13.64
CA ILE A 51 4.35 10.21 -13.29
C ILE A 51 5.87 10.10 -13.46
N GLU A 52 6.44 10.88 -14.37
CA GLU A 52 7.88 10.90 -14.65
C GLU A 52 8.66 11.62 -13.55
N ASN A 53 9.99 11.33 -13.45
CA ASN A 53 10.83 11.92 -12.40
C ASN A 53 10.88 13.44 -12.42
N ASN A 54 10.89 14.05 -13.63
CA ASN A 54 10.90 15.51 -13.82
C ASN A 54 9.60 16.18 -13.39
N GLU A 55 8.53 15.41 -13.19
CA GLU A 55 7.23 15.91 -12.73
C GLU A 55 7.07 15.85 -11.20
N ARG A 56 8.05 15.30 -10.45
CA ARG A 56 7.96 15.03 -9.00
C ARG A 56 8.55 16.13 -8.13
N GLU A 57 8.59 17.35 -8.62
CA GLU A 57 9.08 18.49 -7.83
C GLU A 57 8.23 18.70 -6.56
N ASN A 58 6.90 18.61 -6.70
CA ASN A 58 5.97 18.62 -5.56
C ASN A 58 5.78 17.19 -5.05
N SER A 59 6.69 16.76 -4.18
CA SER A 59 6.77 15.39 -3.65
C SER A 59 6.27 15.29 -2.22
N ILE A 60 6.08 14.05 -1.76
CA ILE A 60 5.77 13.76 -0.36
C ILE A 60 6.85 14.28 0.58
N TYR A 61 8.13 14.30 0.16
CA TYR A 61 9.21 14.88 0.95
C TYR A 61 8.94 16.35 1.29
N LYS A 62 8.62 17.16 0.28
CA LYS A 62 8.29 18.58 0.48
C LYS A 62 7.03 18.74 1.35
N LEU A 63 6.01 17.93 1.12
CA LEU A 63 4.78 17.97 1.93
C LEU A 63 5.06 17.64 3.41
N LEU A 64 5.88 16.63 3.69
CA LEU A 64 6.27 16.25 5.05
C LEU A 64 7.09 17.37 5.74
N SER A 65 7.90 18.11 4.99
CA SER A 65 8.71 19.24 5.49
C SER A 65 7.84 20.49 5.71
N ASP A 66 7.00 20.86 4.76
CA ASP A 66 6.17 22.09 4.82
C ASP A 66 4.95 21.93 5.71
N ARG A 67 4.36 20.74 5.78
CA ARG A 67 3.15 20.39 6.55
C ARG A 67 1.92 21.25 6.25
N ASN A 68 1.92 21.96 5.12
CA ASN A 68 0.87 22.87 4.73
C ASN A 68 0.35 22.57 3.33
N ASN A 69 -0.89 22.96 3.05
CA ASN A 69 -1.51 22.94 1.73
C ASN A 69 -1.35 21.61 0.97
N SER A 70 -1.76 20.50 1.60
CA SER A 70 -1.66 19.14 1.04
C SER A 70 -2.20 18.99 -0.39
N GLN A 71 -3.19 19.81 -0.80
CA GLN A 71 -3.74 19.77 -2.16
C GLN A 71 -2.73 20.13 -3.25
N HIS A 72 -1.75 20.99 -2.95
CA HIS A 72 -0.71 21.36 -3.91
C HIS A 72 0.18 20.19 -4.33
N TYR A 73 0.24 19.15 -3.50
CA TYR A 73 1.07 17.98 -3.70
C TYR A 73 0.34 16.79 -4.31
N VAL A 74 -0.98 16.87 -4.41
CA VAL A 74 -1.81 15.84 -5.06
C VAL A 74 -1.71 16.02 -6.57
N LYS A 75 -1.35 14.95 -7.28
CA LYS A 75 -1.33 14.89 -8.74
C LYS A 75 -2.40 13.95 -9.25
N GLN A 76 -3.12 14.40 -10.26
CA GLN A 76 -4.03 13.55 -11.01
C GLN A 76 -3.24 12.58 -11.88
N THR A 77 -3.66 11.33 -11.90
CA THR A 77 -3.12 10.34 -12.83
C THR A 77 -3.97 10.32 -14.12
N LYS A 78 -3.54 9.52 -15.11
CA LYS A 78 -4.34 9.26 -16.31
C LYS A 78 -5.55 8.33 -16.06
N ILE A 79 -5.69 7.86 -14.82
CA ILE A 79 -6.74 6.91 -14.42
C ILE A 79 -7.80 7.71 -13.67
N GLU A 80 -9.02 7.68 -14.17
CA GLU A 80 -10.14 8.34 -13.52
C GLU A 80 -10.31 7.85 -12.07
N ASN A 81 -10.59 8.77 -11.14
CA ASN A 81 -10.73 8.53 -9.71
C ASN A 81 -9.45 8.04 -8.99
N LEU A 82 -8.26 8.12 -9.62
CA LEU A 82 -7.00 7.78 -8.99
C LEU A 82 -6.03 8.96 -9.02
N ASP A 83 -5.72 9.48 -7.83
CA ASP A 83 -4.72 10.52 -7.63
C ASP A 83 -3.50 9.96 -6.89
N ILE A 84 -2.38 10.70 -6.91
CA ILE A 84 -1.14 10.31 -6.21
C ILE A 84 -0.44 11.51 -5.58
N ILE A 85 0.20 11.29 -4.42
CA ILE A 85 1.29 12.12 -3.91
C ILE A 85 2.58 11.37 -4.17
N CYS A 86 3.45 11.96 -5.00
CA CYS A 86 4.64 11.29 -5.54
C CYS A 86 5.80 11.29 -4.54
N ALA A 87 6.66 10.27 -4.63
CA ALA A 87 7.96 10.26 -3.97
C ALA A 87 9.09 10.62 -4.95
N ASN A 88 10.18 11.10 -4.38
CA ASN A 88 11.46 11.27 -5.04
C ASN A 88 12.60 10.91 -4.08
N VAL A 89 13.84 10.91 -4.57
CA VAL A 89 15.03 10.49 -3.82
C VAL A 89 15.31 11.37 -2.58
N GLU A 90 14.84 12.62 -2.56
CA GLU A 90 15.01 13.54 -1.42
C GLU A 90 14.39 12.98 -0.14
N LEU A 91 13.33 12.17 -0.25
CA LEU A 91 12.67 11.51 0.88
C LEU A 91 13.63 10.65 1.72
N SER A 92 14.74 10.16 1.15
CA SER A 92 15.75 9.37 1.89
C SER A 92 16.45 10.15 3.00
N GLY A 93 16.52 11.49 2.90
CA GLY A 93 17.11 12.37 3.90
C GLY A 93 16.16 12.72 5.05
N PHE A 94 14.86 12.59 4.86
CA PHE A 94 13.84 13.08 5.77
C PHE A 94 13.96 12.54 7.21
N GLU A 95 14.29 11.27 7.37
CA GLU A 95 14.42 10.65 8.69
C GLU A 95 15.50 11.32 9.54
N THR A 96 16.59 11.73 8.91
CA THR A 96 17.70 12.44 9.58
C THR A 96 17.30 13.87 9.94
N GLU A 97 16.59 14.55 9.06
CA GLU A 97 16.13 15.94 9.27
C GLU A 97 15.18 16.07 10.48
N VAL A 98 14.31 15.09 10.66
CA VAL A 98 13.31 15.10 11.75
C VAL A 98 13.74 14.30 12.99
N ALA A 99 15.01 13.90 13.09
CA ALA A 99 15.49 13.02 14.16
C ALA A 99 15.19 13.55 15.56
N GLU A 100 15.27 14.88 15.75
CA GLU A 100 15.00 15.56 17.03
C GLU A 100 13.52 15.89 17.26
N ASP A 101 12.67 15.80 16.24
CA ASP A 101 11.23 16.06 16.39
C ASP A 101 10.56 14.93 17.18
N LYS A 102 10.10 15.23 18.38
CA LYS A 102 9.42 14.25 19.26
C LYS A 102 8.11 13.73 18.66
N ASN A 103 7.48 14.50 17.78
CA ASN A 103 6.21 14.15 17.12
C ASN A 103 6.42 13.56 15.74
N ARG A 104 7.65 13.28 15.29
CA ARG A 104 7.95 12.80 13.93
C ARG A 104 7.10 11.63 13.45
N ALA A 105 6.71 10.72 14.34
CA ALA A 105 5.86 9.58 13.99
C ALA A 105 4.43 9.97 13.58
N PHE A 106 3.96 11.15 13.94
CA PHE A 106 2.59 11.62 13.72
C PHE A 106 2.45 12.58 12.54
N ILE A 107 3.56 13.05 11.95
CA ILE A 107 3.55 14.04 10.87
C ILE A 107 2.64 13.61 9.71
N LEU A 108 2.79 12.37 9.22
CA LEU A 108 1.97 11.87 8.12
C LEU A 108 0.50 11.74 8.51
N LYS A 109 0.19 11.41 9.75
CA LYS A 109 -1.19 11.34 10.25
C LYS A 109 -1.87 12.70 10.22
N GLU A 110 -1.16 13.77 10.62
CA GLU A 110 -1.67 15.14 10.57
C GLU A 110 -1.96 15.57 9.13
N ILE A 111 -1.05 15.27 8.20
CA ILE A 111 -1.22 15.54 6.77
C ILE A 111 -2.41 14.77 6.20
N ILE A 112 -2.57 13.49 6.53
CA ILE A 112 -3.70 12.69 6.04
C ILE A 112 -5.02 13.21 6.59
N ASN A 113 -5.06 13.70 7.83
CA ASN A 113 -6.26 14.34 8.36
C ASN A 113 -6.62 15.62 7.58
N ASP A 114 -5.64 16.47 7.25
CA ASP A 114 -5.86 17.66 6.40
C ASP A 114 -6.38 17.26 5.00
N ILE A 115 -5.82 16.21 4.40
CA ILE A 115 -6.30 15.68 3.12
C ILE A 115 -7.76 15.19 3.23
N ARG A 116 -8.10 14.50 4.30
CA ARG A 116 -9.46 13.96 4.54
C ARG A 116 -10.49 15.06 4.71
N GLU A 117 -10.14 16.16 5.35
CA GLU A 117 -11.03 17.33 5.54
C GLU A 117 -11.28 18.08 4.24
N LYS A 118 -10.26 18.20 3.38
CA LYS A 118 -10.31 18.98 2.13
C LYS A 118 -10.78 18.18 0.92
N ASN A 119 -10.51 16.88 0.89
CA ASN A 119 -10.77 16.01 -0.25
C ASN A 119 -11.61 14.79 0.18
N GLN A 120 -12.59 14.49 -0.64
CA GLN A 120 -13.47 13.33 -0.40
C GLN A 120 -12.92 12.06 -1.03
N TYR A 121 -11.75 11.57 -0.57
CA TYR A 121 -11.27 10.25 -0.96
C TYR A 121 -12.01 9.16 -0.19
N ASN A 122 -12.38 8.08 -0.87
CA ASN A 122 -12.95 6.89 -0.23
C ASN A 122 -11.84 5.98 0.30
N GLN A 123 -10.73 5.89 -0.44
CA GLN A 123 -9.57 5.05 -0.12
C GLN A 123 -8.28 5.88 -0.19
N ILE A 124 -7.39 5.69 0.78
CA ILE A 124 -6.02 6.22 0.76
C ILE A 124 -5.08 5.03 0.95
N LEU A 125 -4.25 4.75 -0.06
CA LEU A 125 -3.25 3.68 -0.03
C LEU A 125 -1.87 4.26 0.17
N ILE A 126 -1.10 3.75 1.14
CA ILE A 126 0.28 4.17 1.39
C ILE A 126 1.22 3.06 0.94
N ASP A 127 2.04 3.34 -0.10
CA ASP A 127 3.13 2.43 -0.51
C ASP A 127 4.34 2.63 0.39
N CYS A 128 4.76 1.59 1.09
CA CYS A 128 5.82 1.68 2.08
C CYS A 128 7.14 1.10 1.57
N PRO A 129 8.31 1.69 1.99
CA PRO A 129 9.62 1.13 1.67
C PRO A 129 9.82 -0.26 2.29
N PRO A 130 10.82 -1.04 1.81
CA PRO A 130 11.11 -2.38 2.31
C PRO A 130 11.91 -2.38 3.62
N SER A 131 11.61 -1.46 4.54
CA SER A 131 12.29 -1.32 5.82
C SER A 131 11.29 -0.96 6.91
N LEU A 132 11.62 -1.26 8.15
CA LEU A 132 10.87 -0.76 9.32
C LEU A 132 11.50 0.55 9.83
N SER A 133 11.71 1.48 8.94
CA SER A 133 12.22 2.81 9.21
C SER A 133 11.14 3.74 9.78
N LEU A 134 11.50 5.00 10.08
CA LEU A 134 10.55 6.02 10.52
C LEU A 134 9.40 6.20 9.52
N LEU A 135 9.67 6.17 8.21
CA LEU A 135 8.63 6.31 7.19
C LEU A 135 7.55 5.23 7.33
N THR A 136 7.96 3.97 7.54
CA THR A 136 7.00 2.88 7.77
C THR A 136 6.24 3.05 9.09
N VAL A 137 6.90 3.52 10.15
CA VAL A 137 6.23 3.84 11.43
C VAL A 137 5.19 4.93 11.22
N MET A 138 5.52 6.01 10.51
CA MET A 138 4.59 7.10 10.17
C MET A 138 3.38 6.58 9.38
N ALA A 139 3.60 5.70 8.40
CA ALA A 139 2.52 5.06 7.64
C ALA A 139 1.58 4.26 8.55
N LEU A 140 2.12 3.44 9.45
CA LEU A 140 1.32 2.65 10.40
C LEU A 140 0.56 3.51 11.40
N VAL A 141 1.16 4.62 11.86
CA VAL A 141 0.51 5.57 12.77
C VAL A 141 -0.65 6.31 12.09
N ALA A 142 -0.53 6.56 10.79
CA ALA A 142 -1.54 7.25 9.99
C ALA A 142 -2.67 6.35 9.46
N SER A 143 -2.49 5.02 9.50
CA SER A 143 -3.41 4.07 8.87
C SER A 143 -4.52 3.59 9.78
N ASN A 144 -5.68 3.24 9.19
CA ASN A 144 -6.72 2.45 9.82
C ASN A 144 -6.33 0.96 9.83
N SER A 145 -5.74 0.50 8.73
CA SER A 145 -5.39 -0.90 8.56
C SER A 145 -4.16 -1.12 7.71
N VAL A 146 -3.72 -2.38 7.68
CA VAL A 146 -2.53 -2.84 6.97
C VAL A 146 -2.87 -4.02 6.08
N ILE A 147 -2.46 -3.95 4.81
CA ILE A 147 -2.40 -5.10 3.90
C ILE A 147 -0.96 -5.56 3.78
N VAL A 148 -0.74 -6.87 3.93
CA VAL A 148 0.59 -7.48 3.88
C VAL A 148 0.72 -8.38 2.66
N PRO A 149 1.38 -7.94 1.58
CA PRO A 149 1.74 -8.81 0.47
C PRO A 149 2.79 -9.83 0.94
N LEU A 150 2.51 -11.12 0.70
CA LEU A 150 3.36 -12.24 1.08
C LEU A 150 3.69 -13.07 -0.16
N GLN A 151 4.93 -13.06 -0.59
CA GLN A 151 5.39 -13.95 -1.65
C GLN A 151 5.48 -15.37 -1.12
N THR A 152 4.93 -16.35 -1.86
CA THR A 152 4.86 -17.76 -1.45
C THR A 152 6.21 -18.47 -1.57
N GLU A 153 7.14 -18.18 -0.62
CA GLU A 153 8.49 -18.72 -0.53
C GLU A 153 8.75 -19.32 0.86
N PHE A 154 9.78 -20.16 0.99
CA PHE A 154 10.07 -20.95 2.18
C PHE A 154 10.12 -20.16 3.50
N PHE A 155 10.79 -19.00 3.52
CA PHE A 155 10.90 -18.17 4.74
C PHE A 155 9.79 -17.14 4.91
N ALA A 156 8.73 -17.22 4.11
CA ALA A 156 7.69 -16.18 4.09
C ALA A 156 6.95 -16.03 5.44
N LEU A 157 6.62 -17.14 6.09
CA LEU A 157 5.83 -17.13 7.32
C LEU A 157 6.63 -16.66 8.55
N GLU A 158 7.94 -16.95 8.59
CA GLU A 158 8.80 -16.43 9.66
C GLU A 158 8.89 -14.91 9.62
N GLY A 159 9.18 -14.34 8.44
CA GLY A 159 9.20 -12.89 8.24
C GLY A 159 7.86 -12.22 8.54
N LEU A 160 6.75 -12.87 8.15
CA LEU A 160 5.41 -12.38 8.45
C LEU A 160 5.15 -12.32 9.96
N THR A 161 5.53 -13.35 10.71
CA THR A 161 5.35 -13.39 12.17
C THR A 161 6.09 -12.25 12.86
N GLN A 162 7.32 -11.95 12.43
CA GLN A 162 8.10 -10.82 12.96
C GLN A 162 7.46 -9.47 12.62
N LEU A 163 6.98 -9.31 11.40
CA LEU A 163 6.26 -8.11 10.96
C LEU A 163 5.00 -7.87 11.80
N LEU A 164 4.18 -8.90 12.01
CA LEU A 164 2.96 -8.81 12.81
C LEU A 164 3.25 -8.43 14.27
N LYS A 165 4.34 -8.93 14.87
CA LYS A 165 4.80 -8.48 16.20
C LYS A 165 5.12 -6.98 16.22
N THR A 166 5.73 -6.47 15.16
CA THR A 166 6.05 -5.04 15.05
C THR A 166 4.78 -4.20 14.86
N ILE A 167 3.85 -4.62 14.00
CA ILE A 167 2.55 -3.96 13.85
C ILE A 167 1.82 -3.89 15.20
N ASN A 168 1.83 -4.99 15.96
CA ASN A 168 1.18 -5.02 17.27
C ASN A 168 1.85 -4.06 18.28
N ARG A 169 3.17 -3.90 18.26
CA ARG A 169 3.86 -2.89 19.08
C ARG A 169 3.42 -1.47 18.73
N ILE A 170 3.30 -1.15 17.44
CA ILE A 170 2.79 0.15 16.98
C ILE A 170 1.32 0.33 17.40
N LYS A 171 0.48 -0.70 17.24
CA LYS A 171 -0.91 -0.70 17.70
C LYS A 171 -1.02 -0.33 19.18
N ILE A 172 -0.26 -0.97 20.04
CA ILE A 172 -0.30 -0.75 21.48
C ILE A 172 0.23 0.64 21.85
N GLY A 173 1.35 1.07 21.24
CA GLY A 173 2.07 2.28 21.67
C GLY A 173 1.64 3.57 21.00
N LEU A 174 1.25 3.52 19.71
CA LEU A 174 1.10 4.72 18.88
C LEU A 174 -0.25 4.83 18.16
N ASN A 175 -0.87 3.71 17.77
CA ASN A 175 -2.13 3.73 17.01
C ASN A 175 -3.05 2.58 17.42
N LYS A 176 -3.84 2.78 18.47
CA LYS A 176 -4.70 1.74 19.07
C LYS A 176 -5.76 1.18 18.12
N THR A 177 -6.11 1.90 17.06
CA THR A 177 -7.13 1.51 16.08
C THR A 177 -6.55 0.77 14.88
N LEU A 178 -5.22 0.60 14.82
CA LEU A 178 -4.57 -0.10 13.70
C LEU A 178 -4.96 -1.58 13.69
N GLU A 179 -5.41 -2.07 12.54
CA GLU A 179 -5.77 -3.47 12.35
C GLU A 179 -4.98 -4.10 11.18
N VAL A 180 -4.74 -5.41 11.25
CA VAL A 180 -4.27 -6.17 10.09
C VAL A 180 -5.51 -6.53 9.27
N GLU A 181 -5.72 -5.83 8.15
CA GLU A 181 -6.87 -6.04 7.27
C GLU A 181 -6.77 -7.37 6.53
N GLY A 182 -5.58 -7.68 6.05
CA GLY A 182 -5.36 -8.96 5.42
C GLY A 182 -3.95 -9.20 4.89
N ILE A 183 -3.69 -10.47 4.63
CA ILE A 183 -2.47 -10.99 4.03
C ILE A 183 -2.82 -11.43 2.62
N ILE A 184 -2.14 -10.88 1.61
CA ILE A 184 -2.33 -11.26 0.20
C ILE A 184 -1.16 -12.10 -0.30
N LEU A 185 -1.46 -13.31 -0.75
CA LEU A 185 -0.46 -14.19 -1.37
C LEU A 185 -0.15 -13.69 -2.78
N THR A 186 1.12 -13.38 -3.03
CA THR A 186 1.60 -12.80 -4.29
C THR A 186 2.52 -13.75 -5.04
N MET A 187 2.67 -13.51 -6.35
CA MET A 187 3.52 -14.32 -7.24
C MET A 187 3.21 -15.81 -7.16
N PHE A 188 1.95 -16.14 -6.93
CA PHE A 188 1.51 -17.51 -6.74
C PHE A 188 1.59 -18.30 -8.05
N ASP A 189 2.29 -19.44 -8.02
CA ASP A 189 2.34 -20.38 -9.15
C ASP A 189 1.76 -21.74 -8.71
N LYS A 190 0.57 -22.06 -9.23
CA LYS A 190 -0.14 -23.32 -8.93
C LYS A 190 0.65 -24.58 -9.29
N ARG A 191 1.63 -24.47 -10.20
CA ARG A 191 2.50 -25.60 -10.60
C ARG A 191 3.60 -25.88 -9.59
N ASN A 192 3.89 -24.93 -8.72
CA ASN A 192 4.93 -25.05 -7.71
C ASN A 192 4.33 -25.58 -6.40
N LYS A 193 4.71 -26.81 -6.00
CA LYS A 193 4.25 -27.44 -4.77
C LYS A 193 4.57 -26.61 -3.51
N LEU A 194 5.71 -25.93 -3.48
CA LEU A 194 6.08 -25.06 -2.37
C LEU A 194 5.07 -23.91 -2.19
N CYS A 195 4.62 -23.29 -3.30
CA CYS A 195 3.61 -22.24 -3.22
C CYS A 195 2.32 -22.74 -2.58
N SER A 196 1.84 -23.93 -2.98
CA SER A 196 0.62 -24.52 -2.40
C SER A 196 0.81 -24.91 -0.93
N GLN A 197 1.99 -25.38 -0.56
CA GLN A 197 2.31 -25.69 0.84
C GLN A 197 2.32 -24.42 1.70
N VAL A 198 2.99 -23.36 1.26
CA VAL A 198 3.01 -22.05 1.97
C VAL A 198 1.61 -21.46 2.05
N GLU A 199 0.78 -21.59 1.00
CA GLU A 199 -0.62 -21.16 1.05
C GLU A 199 -1.40 -21.91 2.14
N THR A 200 -1.28 -23.25 2.20
CA THR A 200 -1.97 -24.06 3.19
C THR A 200 -1.55 -23.66 4.60
N GLU A 201 -0.25 -23.57 4.86
CA GLU A 201 0.30 -23.16 6.16
C GLU A 201 -0.15 -21.75 6.54
N ALA A 202 -0.13 -20.79 5.59
CA ALA A 202 -0.59 -19.44 5.85
C ALA A 202 -2.08 -19.40 6.25
N ARG A 203 -2.93 -20.16 5.55
CA ARG A 203 -4.36 -20.23 5.86
C ARG A 203 -4.65 -20.96 7.18
N GLU A 204 -3.87 -21.98 7.52
CA GLU A 204 -3.97 -22.69 8.81
C GLU A 204 -3.59 -21.79 9.98
N PHE A 205 -2.51 -20.99 9.83
CA PHE A 205 -2.00 -20.12 10.90
C PHE A 205 -2.80 -18.82 11.08
N PHE A 206 -3.21 -18.19 9.96
CA PHE A 206 -3.79 -16.83 10.00
C PHE A 206 -5.28 -16.82 9.63
N GLY A 207 -5.84 -17.96 9.23
CA GLY A 207 -7.27 -18.13 8.98
C GLY A 207 -7.85 -17.09 8.02
N GLU A 208 -8.89 -16.39 8.48
CA GLU A 208 -9.61 -15.39 7.68
C GLU A 208 -8.80 -14.09 7.43
N GLN A 209 -7.64 -13.92 8.07
CA GLN A 209 -6.75 -12.81 7.74
C GLN A 209 -6.09 -13.00 6.35
N VAL A 210 -5.98 -14.24 5.84
CA VAL A 210 -5.49 -14.46 4.48
C VAL A 210 -6.62 -14.27 3.48
N TYR A 211 -6.46 -13.33 2.54
CA TYR A 211 -7.44 -13.14 1.47
C TYR A 211 -7.66 -14.43 0.68
N LYS A 212 -8.91 -14.68 0.28
CA LYS A 212 -9.25 -15.83 -0.59
C LYS A 212 -8.60 -15.67 -1.96
N THR A 213 -8.54 -14.44 -2.43
CA THR A 213 -7.88 -14.08 -3.67
C THR A 213 -6.37 -14.21 -3.54
N VAL A 214 -5.72 -14.81 -4.53
CA VAL A 214 -4.25 -14.85 -4.67
C VAL A 214 -3.83 -14.13 -5.93
N ILE A 215 -2.69 -13.43 -5.90
CA ILE A 215 -2.14 -12.76 -7.07
C ILE A 215 -1.17 -13.71 -7.79
N PRO A 216 -1.50 -14.14 -9.01
CA PRO A 216 -0.67 -15.08 -9.74
C PRO A 216 0.64 -14.44 -10.20
N ARG A 217 1.67 -15.27 -10.39
CA ARG A 217 2.85 -14.86 -11.15
C ARG A 217 2.43 -14.62 -12.59
N ASN A 218 2.56 -13.36 -13.07
CA ASN A 218 2.11 -12.96 -14.39
C ASN A 218 3.07 -11.93 -14.99
N ILE A 219 3.50 -12.13 -16.22
CA ILE A 219 4.44 -11.25 -16.91
C ILE A 219 3.83 -9.86 -17.13
N ARG A 220 2.55 -9.76 -17.43
CA ARG A 220 1.86 -8.47 -17.66
C ARG A 220 1.90 -7.55 -16.44
N ILE A 221 1.82 -8.13 -15.22
CA ILE A 221 1.99 -7.37 -13.98
C ILE A 221 3.38 -6.73 -13.90
N SER A 222 4.42 -7.43 -14.38
CA SER A 222 5.80 -6.95 -14.34
C SER A 222 6.12 -5.96 -15.47
N GLU A 223 5.46 -6.08 -16.61
CA GLU A 223 5.65 -5.21 -17.77
C GLU A 223 4.91 -3.88 -17.62
N ALA A 224 3.70 -3.87 -17.08
CA ALA A 224 2.83 -2.71 -16.98
C ALA A 224 3.51 -1.45 -16.39
N PRO A 225 4.30 -1.52 -15.30
CA PRO A 225 5.00 -0.34 -14.75
C PRO A 225 6.01 0.30 -15.71
N SER A 226 6.61 -0.47 -16.64
CA SER A 226 7.52 0.10 -17.65
C SER A 226 6.80 0.99 -18.68
N HIS A 227 5.48 0.87 -18.75
CA HIS A 227 4.59 1.71 -19.55
C HIS A 227 3.90 2.80 -18.72
N GLY A 228 4.23 2.93 -17.41
CA GLY A 228 3.57 3.87 -16.50
C GLY A 228 2.09 3.57 -16.28
N LEU A 229 1.69 2.29 -16.34
CA LEU A 229 0.30 1.87 -16.25
C LEU A 229 0.12 0.74 -15.22
N PRO A 230 -0.98 0.76 -14.43
CA PRO A 230 -1.42 -0.42 -13.70
C PRO A 230 -1.79 -1.55 -14.68
N VAL A 231 -1.66 -2.81 -14.24
CA VAL A 231 -1.96 -3.96 -15.11
C VAL A 231 -3.41 -3.99 -15.60
N LEU A 232 -4.33 -3.46 -14.81
CA LEU A 232 -5.77 -3.38 -15.16
C LEU A 232 -6.03 -2.47 -16.36
N VAL A 233 -5.15 -1.51 -16.62
CA VAL A 233 -5.20 -0.61 -17.80
C VAL A 233 -4.35 -1.17 -18.93
N TYR A 234 -3.19 -1.76 -18.60
CA TYR A 234 -2.24 -2.31 -19.56
C TYR A 234 -2.78 -3.55 -20.29
N ASP A 235 -3.35 -4.50 -19.54
CA ASP A 235 -3.98 -5.73 -20.06
C ASP A 235 -5.10 -6.20 -19.11
N LYS A 236 -6.31 -5.69 -19.32
CA LYS A 236 -7.44 -5.95 -18.43
C LYS A 236 -7.91 -7.41 -18.40
N TYR A 237 -7.56 -8.20 -19.40
CA TYR A 237 -7.99 -9.59 -19.51
C TYR A 237 -6.99 -10.60 -18.96
N CYS A 238 -5.79 -10.18 -18.59
CA CYS A 238 -4.82 -11.09 -18.01
C CYS A 238 -5.24 -11.55 -16.60
N SER A 239 -4.71 -12.70 -16.19
CA SER A 239 -5.03 -13.28 -14.87
C SER A 239 -4.63 -12.37 -13.70
N GLY A 240 -3.66 -11.47 -13.89
CA GLY A 240 -3.24 -10.48 -12.91
C GLY A 240 -4.30 -9.42 -12.68
N SER A 241 -4.87 -8.85 -13.74
CA SER A 241 -5.94 -7.85 -13.68
C SER A 241 -7.18 -8.41 -12.99
N ILE A 242 -7.63 -9.58 -13.45
CA ILE A 242 -8.78 -10.28 -12.86
C ILE A 242 -8.56 -10.56 -11.36
N ALA A 243 -7.32 -10.88 -10.95
CA ALA A 243 -7.02 -11.13 -9.56
C ALA A 243 -7.07 -9.84 -8.71
N TYR A 244 -6.57 -8.72 -9.22
CA TYR A 244 -6.64 -7.44 -8.50
C TYR A 244 -8.06 -6.88 -8.42
N GLU A 245 -8.90 -7.06 -9.45
CA GLU A 245 -10.33 -6.72 -9.39
C GLU A 245 -11.02 -7.49 -8.26
N LYS A 246 -10.86 -8.82 -8.21
CA LYS A 246 -11.41 -9.67 -7.15
C LYS A 246 -10.89 -9.30 -5.76
N LEU A 247 -9.59 -8.98 -5.66
CA LEU A 247 -9.00 -8.54 -4.40
C LEU A 247 -9.65 -7.24 -3.93
N ALA A 248 -9.86 -6.28 -4.82
CA ALA A 248 -10.49 -5.00 -4.47
C ALA A 248 -11.92 -5.20 -3.96
N GLU A 249 -12.71 -6.06 -4.60
CA GLU A 249 -14.05 -6.43 -4.13
C GLU A 249 -13.99 -7.07 -2.73
N GLU A 250 -13.07 -8.02 -2.52
CA GLU A 250 -12.90 -8.72 -1.24
C GLU A 250 -12.48 -7.76 -0.12
N VAL A 251 -11.57 -6.81 -0.40
CA VAL A 251 -11.16 -5.77 0.54
C VAL A 251 -12.34 -4.87 0.91
N LEU A 252 -13.09 -4.38 -0.06
CA LEU A 252 -14.25 -3.50 0.19
C LEU A 252 -15.35 -4.22 0.98
N GLU A 253 -15.57 -5.51 0.75
CA GLU A 253 -16.51 -6.31 1.53
C GLU A 253 -16.08 -6.45 3.00
N LYS A 254 -14.77 -6.69 3.24
CA LYS A 254 -14.23 -6.74 4.61
C LYS A 254 -14.38 -5.39 5.31
N GLN A 255 -14.03 -4.28 4.64
CA GLN A 255 -14.14 -2.93 5.20
C GLN A 255 -15.59 -2.58 5.60
N LYS A 256 -16.58 -2.97 4.80
CA LYS A 256 -18.00 -2.80 5.17
C LYS A 256 -18.34 -3.51 6.45
N LYS A 257 -17.88 -4.76 6.66
CA LYS A 257 -18.16 -5.53 7.88
C LYS A 257 -17.52 -4.91 9.12
N PHE A 258 -16.31 -4.36 9.01
CA PHE A 258 -15.64 -3.64 10.12
C PHE A 258 -16.41 -2.39 10.54
N ASN A 259 -16.98 -1.64 9.58
CA ASN A 259 -17.75 -0.43 9.87
C ASN A 259 -19.13 -0.69 10.51
N PHE A 260 -19.67 -1.91 10.41
CA PHE A 260 -20.91 -2.30 11.06
C PHE A 260 -20.70 -2.90 12.47
N ALA A 261 -19.46 -3.21 12.84
CA ALA A 261 -19.11 -3.82 14.12
C ALA A 261 -18.49 -2.83 15.14
N ALA A 262 -18.20 -1.61 14.72
CA ALA A 262 -17.70 -0.49 15.53
C ALA A 262 -18.84 0.50 15.85
#